data_83502e8498d5bde889437d8c7eb5d93f
#
_entry.id   83502e8498d5bde889437d8c7eb5d93f
#
_cell.length_a   1.000
_cell.length_b   1.000
_cell.length_c   1.000
_cell.angle_alpha   90.00
_cell.angle_beta   90.00
_cell.angle_gamma   90.00
#
_symmetry.space_group_name_H-M   'P 1'
#
loop_
_entity.id
_entity.type
_entity.pdbx_description
1 polymer ?
#
loop_
_entity_poly.entity_id
_entity_poly.type
_entity_poly.pdbx_seq_one_letter_code
_entity_poly.pdbx_strand_id
1 'polypeptide(L)'
;MSNNSIDFYIDIKSPYAYLALDPAIKIFGQLGLQWNLLPYTLDIADYLGSATVNNQGKIISSNRTAHQWRRVKYSYMDCRRMANLQGKTILGTQKIWDSSLFSMAHLWVKEKSEKTLLPFLRESFQLFWKRELDIENEKVLLNLIDKFQLDSTDFISWKSNNQNLSLIHI
;
A
#
# COMPACT_ATOMS: atom_id res chain seq x y z
N MET A 1 1.42 -31.99 -10.50
CA MET A 1 1.61 -31.40 -9.15
C MET A 1 0.77 -30.14 -9.13
N SER A 2 -0.20 -30.04 -8.22
CA SER A 2 -1.01 -28.80 -8.09
C SER A 2 -0.07 -27.67 -7.71
N ASN A 3 -0.03 -26.63 -8.53
CA ASN A 3 0.74 -25.42 -8.24
C ASN A 3 0.02 -24.72 -7.06
N ASN A 4 0.45 -25.00 -5.83
CA ASN A 4 -0.08 -24.35 -4.64
C ASN A 4 0.43 -22.91 -4.59
N SER A 5 -0.21 -22.03 -5.37
CA SER A 5 0.05 -20.60 -5.37
C SER A 5 -0.96 -19.88 -4.49
N ILE A 6 -0.49 -18.93 -3.68
CA ILE A 6 -1.31 -18.08 -2.81
C ILE A 6 -1.37 -16.68 -3.42
N ASP A 7 -2.57 -16.20 -3.72
CA ASP A 7 -2.79 -14.80 -4.04
C ASP A 7 -2.87 -13.98 -2.76
N PHE A 8 -1.93 -13.06 -2.59
CA PHE A 8 -1.83 -12.19 -1.43
C PHE A 8 -2.13 -10.75 -1.84
N TYR A 9 -3.32 -10.30 -1.50
CA TYR A 9 -3.81 -8.97 -1.85
C TYR A 9 -3.37 -7.93 -0.82
N ILE A 10 -2.82 -6.81 -1.29
CA ILE A 10 -2.32 -5.73 -0.44
C ILE A 10 -2.74 -4.35 -0.97
N ASP A 11 -3.05 -3.44 -0.05
CA ASP A 11 -3.18 -2.01 -0.32
C ASP A 11 -2.14 -1.24 0.49
N ILE A 12 -1.40 -0.33 -0.15
CA ILE A 12 -0.40 0.51 0.51
C ILE A 12 -0.99 1.36 1.64
N LYS A 13 -2.30 1.68 1.57
CA LYS A 13 -3.03 2.40 2.62
C LYS A 13 -3.32 1.57 3.86
N SER A 14 -3.14 0.25 3.80
CA SER A 14 -3.41 -0.64 4.92
C SER A 14 -2.17 -0.79 5.80
N PRO A 15 -2.19 -0.30 7.05
CA PRO A 15 -1.07 -0.51 7.97
C PRO A 15 -0.89 -1.98 8.32
N TYR A 16 -1.98 -2.77 8.33
CA TYR A 16 -1.90 -4.20 8.56
C TYR A 16 -1.28 -4.95 7.38
N ALA A 17 -1.51 -4.51 6.12
CA ALA A 17 -0.81 -5.07 4.96
C ALA A 17 0.71 -4.82 5.06
N TYR A 18 1.12 -3.61 5.47
CA TYR A 18 2.53 -3.29 5.72
C TYR A 18 3.16 -4.20 6.79
N LEU A 19 2.44 -4.44 7.89
CA LEU A 19 2.92 -5.29 8.98
C LEU A 19 2.93 -6.78 8.63
N ALA A 20 2.00 -7.22 7.78
CA ALA A 20 1.85 -8.62 7.39
C ALA A 20 2.81 -9.04 6.26
N LEU A 21 3.31 -8.10 5.44
CA LEU A 21 4.07 -8.42 4.24
C LEU A 21 5.27 -9.33 4.52
N ASP A 22 6.20 -8.92 5.39
CA ASP A 22 7.41 -9.68 5.67
C ASP A 22 7.14 -11.01 6.40
N PRO A 23 6.28 -11.06 7.44
CA PRO A 23 5.89 -12.32 8.05
C PRO A 23 5.24 -13.31 7.09
N ALA A 24 4.34 -12.85 6.20
CA ALA A 24 3.69 -13.70 5.21
C ALA A 24 4.70 -14.30 4.23
N ILE A 25 5.59 -13.48 3.64
CA ILE A 25 6.63 -13.96 2.72
C ILE A 25 7.55 -14.98 3.40
N LYS A 26 7.91 -14.74 4.66
CA LYS A 26 8.72 -15.71 5.45
C LYS A 26 8.00 -17.04 5.60
N ILE A 27 6.71 -17.03 5.95
CA ILE A 27 5.90 -18.25 6.12
C ILE A 27 5.76 -18.97 4.78
N PHE A 28 5.46 -18.26 3.68
CA PHE A 28 5.35 -18.88 2.36
C PHE A 28 6.65 -19.57 1.96
N GLY A 29 7.79 -18.94 2.19
CA GLY A 29 9.10 -19.55 1.94
C GLY A 29 9.37 -20.79 2.81
N GLN A 30 9.00 -20.77 4.09
CA GLN A 30 9.16 -21.92 4.99
C GLN A 30 8.29 -23.10 4.59
N LEU A 31 7.12 -22.86 4.02
CA LEU A 31 6.19 -23.89 3.56
C LEU A 31 6.42 -24.30 2.09
N GLY A 32 7.38 -23.70 1.40
CA GLY A 32 7.64 -23.96 -0.03
C GLY A 32 6.47 -23.55 -0.94
N LEU A 33 5.66 -22.57 -0.52
CA LEU A 33 4.52 -22.10 -1.29
C LEU A 33 4.94 -21.03 -2.29
N GLN A 34 4.42 -21.13 -3.50
CA GLN A 34 4.45 -20.02 -4.45
C GLN A 34 3.48 -18.93 -4.00
N TRP A 35 3.83 -17.68 -4.22
CA TRP A 35 2.97 -16.56 -3.84
C TRP A 35 2.90 -15.53 -4.96
N ASN A 36 1.78 -14.83 -5.01
CA ASN A 36 1.47 -13.85 -6.01
C ASN A 36 0.98 -12.58 -5.30
N LEU A 37 1.78 -11.51 -5.28
CA LEU A 37 1.38 -10.23 -4.70
C LEU A 37 0.52 -9.48 -5.70
N LEU A 38 -0.66 -9.07 -5.27
CA LEU A 38 -1.64 -8.37 -6.08
C LEU A 38 -2.07 -7.08 -5.38
N PRO A 39 -2.27 -6.00 -6.12
CA PRO A 39 -2.82 -4.78 -5.55
C PRO A 39 -4.30 -4.96 -5.25
N TYR A 40 -4.75 -4.22 -4.25
CA TYR A 40 -6.11 -4.16 -3.79
C TYR A 40 -6.43 -2.72 -3.41
N THR A 41 -7.55 -2.18 -3.80
CA THR A 41 -7.92 -0.81 -3.47
C THR A 41 -9.04 -0.78 -2.45
N LEU A 42 -8.70 -0.45 -1.20
CA LEU A 42 -9.66 -0.30 -0.10
C LEU A 42 -10.49 0.98 -0.28
N ASP A 43 -11.80 0.87 -0.23
CA ASP A 43 -12.67 2.02 -0.05
C ASP A 43 -12.90 2.27 1.45
N ILE A 44 -11.93 2.95 2.06
CA ILE A 44 -11.96 3.22 3.51
C ILE A 44 -13.10 4.17 3.89
N ALA A 45 -13.46 5.10 2.99
CA ALA A 45 -14.46 6.11 3.25
C ALA A 45 -15.84 5.50 3.50
N ASP A 46 -16.19 4.45 2.79
CA ASP A 46 -17.51 3.80 2.87
C ASP A 46 -17.80 3.19 4.24
N TYR A 47 -16.81 2.59 4.89
CA TYR A 47 -17.04 1.91 6.17
C TYR A 47 -16.46 2.61 7.41
N LEU A 48 -15.45 3.47 7.25
CA LEU A 48 -14.84 4.22 8.36
C LEU A 48 -15.10 5.73 8.29
N GLY A 49 -15.80 6.21 7.26
CA GLY A 49 -15.94 7.63 6.99
C GLY A 49 -14.58 8.28 6.67
N SER A 50 -14.60 9.55 6.35
CA SER A 50 -13.41 10.32 5.98
C SER A 50 -13.00 11.32 7.06
N ALA A 51 -11.73 11.65 7.09
CA ALA A 51 -11.17 12.73 7.89
C ALA A 51 -9.89 13.25 7.26
N THR A 52 -9.66 14.55 7.40
CA THR A 52 -8.42 15.22 7.02
C THR A 52 -7.79 15.83 8.25
N VAL A 53 -6.49 15.67 8.40
CA VAL A 53 -5.73 16.26 9.49
C VAL A 53 -4.58 17.11 8.94
N ASN A 54 -4.18 18.16 9.68
CA ASN A 54 -2.99 18.94 9.33
C ASN A 54 -1.70 18.19 9.70
N ASN A 55 -0.55 18.79 9.41
CA ASN A 55 0.77 18.21 9.70
C ASN A 55 1.00 17.93 11.21
N GLN A 56 0.28 18.65 12.08
CA GLN A 56 0.34 18.46 13.53
C GLN A 56 -0.63 17.39 14.05
N GLY A 57 -1.42 16.74 13.15
CA GLY A 57 -2.40 15.73 13.51
C GLY A 57 -3.73 16.29 14.02
N LYS A 58 -3.97 17.62 13.93
CA LYS A 58 -5.26 18.23 14.29
C LYS A 58 -6.27 17.98 13.16
N ILE A 59 -7.49 17.58 13.54
CA ILE A 59 -8.58 17.33 12.59
C ILE A 59 -9.02 18.65 11.98
N ILE A 60 -8.99 18.74 10.64
CA ILE A 60 -9.48 19.87 9.86
C ILE A 60 -10.94 19.63 9.48
N SER A 61 -11.25 18.43 9.00
CA SER A 61 -12.61 18.02 8.63
C SER A 61 -12.83 16.54 8.95
N SER A 62 -14.08 16.14 9.22
CA SER A 62 -14.43 14.74 9.42
C SER A 62 -15.95 14.55 9.31
N ASN A 63 -16.36 13.47 8.64
CA ASN A 63 -17.73 12.96 8.68
C ASN A 63 -17.86 11.65 9.49
N ARG A 64 -16.79 11.26 10.22
CA ARG A 64 -16.79 10.06 11.04
C ARG A 64 -17.69 10.18 12.26
N THR A 65 -18.46 9.12 12.51
CA THR A 65 -19.20 8.94 13.78
C THR A 65 -18.23 8.67 14.94
N ALA A 66 -18.71 8.82 16.18
CA ALA A 66 -17.92 8.49 17.37
C ALA A 66 -17.47 7.02 17.39
N HIS A 67 -18.29 6.10 16.84
CA HIS A 67 -17.93 4.68 16.72
C HIS A 67 -16.78 4.46 15.72
N GLN A 68 -16.87 5.07 14.54
CA GLN A 68 -15.80 5.00 13.53
C GLN A 68 -14.49 5.60 14.06
N TRP A 69 -14.56 6.71 14.80
CA TRP A 69 -13.37 7.29 15.44
C TRP A 69 -12.72 6.35 16.46
N ARG A 70 -13.51 5.66 17.28
CA ARG A 70 -12.97 4.66 18.23
C ARG A 70 -12.25 3.53 17.50
N ARG A 71 -12.84 3.00 16.43
CA ARG A 71 -12.22 1.95 15.58
C ARG A 71 -10.90 2.42 15.00
N VAL A 72 -10.87 3.60 14.38
CA VAL A 72 -9.66 4.17 13.77
C VAL A 72 -8.56 4.38 14.81
N LYS A 73 -8.89 4.99 15.96
CA LYS A 73 -7.92 5.21 17.04
C LYS A 73 -7.35 3.90 17.56
N TYR A 74 -8.19 2.89 17.77
CA TYR A 74 -7.75 1.58 18.22
C TYR A 74 -6.82 0.92 17.18
N SER A 75 -7.22 0.91 15.91
CA SER A 75 -6.39 0.33 14.84
C SER A 75 -5.01 0.97 14.77
N TYR A 76 -4.91 2.30 14.85
CA TYR A 76 -3.59 2.95 14.84
C TYR A 76 -2.77 2.70 16.11
N MET A 77 -3.42 2.59 17.26
CA MET A 77 -2.74 2.22 18.51
C MET A 77 -2.16 0.81 18.40
N ASP A 78 -2.95 -0.13 17.90
CA ASP A 78 -2.55 -1.53 17.71
C ASP A 78 -1.45 -1.67 16.66
N CYS A 79 -1.63 -1.07 15.48
CA CYS A 79 -0.62 -1.10 14.41
C CYS A 79 0.72 -0.53 14.86
N ARG A 80 0.74 0.58 15.61
CA ARG A 80 1.99 1.17 16.11
C ARG A 80 2.69 0.25 17.12
N ARG A 81 1.93 -0.43 17.97
CA ARG A 81 2.50 -1.43 18.89
C ARG A 81 3.18 -2.55 18.12
N MET A 82 2.51 -3.10 17.11
CA MET A 82 3.06 -4.16 16.25
C MET A 82 4.25 -3.64 15.41
N ALA A 83 4.16 -2.42 14.89
CA ALA A 83 5.24 -1.78 14.12
C ALA A 83 6.51 -1.64 14.97
N ASN A 84 6.38 -1.18 16.21
CA ASN A 84 7.51 -1.05 17.13
C ASN A 84 8.21 -2.39 17.37
N LEU A 85 7.47 -3.49 17.49
CA LEU A 85 8.04 -4.84 17.63
C LEU A 85 8.81 -5.29 16.37
N GLN A 86 8.47 -4.76 15.20
CA GLN A 86 9.12 -5.06 13.93
C GLN A 86 10.18 -4.00 13.53
N GLY A 87 10.47 -3.00 14.35
CA GLY A 87 11.36 -1.89 14.01
C GLY A 87 10.82 -1.00 12.89
N LYS A 88 9.52 -0.99 12.67
CA LYS A 88 8.83 -0.20 11.63
C LYS A 88 8.19 1.06 12.22
N THR A 89 8.02 2.08 11.37
CA THR A 89 7.35 3.35 11.74
C THR A 89 5.97 3.42 11.07
N ILE A 90 4.93 3.78 11.83
CA ILE A 90 3.60 4.10 11.33
C ILE A 90 3.13 5.42 11.94
N LEU A 91 3.26 6.52 11.19
CA LEU A 91 2.82 7.86 11.63
C LEU A 91 1.31 8.06 11.49
N GLY A 92 0.66 7.27 10.67
CA GLY A 92 -0.74 7.45 10.27
C GLY A 92 -0.87 8.42 9.09
N THR A 93 -1.99 8.33 8.40
CA THR A 93 -2.25 9.14 7.20
C THR A 93 -2.87 10.49 7.55
N GLN A 94 -2.64 11.48 6.70
CA GLN A 94 -3.20 12.84 6.83
C GLN A 94 -4.59 12.95 6.21
N LYS A 95 -4.91 12.10 5.26
CA LYS A 95 -6.19 11.98 4.56
C LYS A 95 -6.45 10.52 4.19
N ILE A 96 -7.62 10.23 3.64
CA ILE A 96 -7.81 8.98 2.91
C ILE A 96 -7.24 9.20 1.51
N TRP A 97 -6.26 8.39 1.18
CA TRP A 97 -5.54 8.45 -0.10
C TRP A 97 -6.25 7.61 -1.16
N ASP A 98 -6.18 8.04 -2.41
CA ASP A 98 -6.46 7.17 -3.55
C ASP A 98 -5.19 6.35 -3.89
N SER A 99 -5.28 5.03 -3.79
CA SER A 99 -4.16 4.14 -4.11
C SER A 99 -4.17 3.63 -5.54
N SER A 100 -5.10 4.08 -6.39
CA SER A 100 -5.25 3.56 -7.75
C SER A 100 -3.98 3.72 -8.59
N LEU A 101 -3.35 4.89 -8.58
CA LEU A 101 -2.11 5.13 -9.31
C LEU A 101 -0.96 4.23 -8.81
N PHE A 102 -0.84 4.08 -7.50
CA PHE A 102 0.16 3.17 -6.91
C PHE A 102 -0.14 1.71 -7.25
N SER A 103 -1.41 1.30 -7.26
CA SER A 103 -1.82 -0.06 -7.65
C SER A 103 -1.46 -0.37 -9.10
N MET A 104 -1.57 0.61 -10.00
CA MET A 104 -1.09 0.47 -11.39
C MET A 104 0.44 0.32 -11.43
N ALA A 105 1.18 1.12 -10.66
CA ALA A 105 2.63 0.97 -10.57
C ALA A 105 3.05 -0.39 -10.01
N HIS A 106 2.34 -0.91 -9.00
CA HIS A 106 2.55 -2.26 -8.45
C HIS A 106 2.40 -3.33 -9.55
N LEU A 107 1.29 -3.31 -10.31
CA LEU A 107 1.06 -4.27 -11.39
C LEU A 107 2.13 -4.18 -12.47
N TRP A 108 2.48 -2.97 -12.88
CA TRP A 108 3.50 -2.75 -13.89
C TRP A 108 4.89 -3.22 -13.43
N VAL A 109 5.32 -2.89 -12.21
CA VAL A 109 6.59 -3.36 -11.65
C VAL A 109 6.64 -4.89 -11.60
N LYS A 110 5.53 -5.52 -11.21
CA LYS A 110 5.41 -6.97 -11.21
C LYS A 110 5.59 -7.58 -12.60
N GLU A 111 4.96 -6.99 -13.61
CA GLU A 111 5.08 -7.44 -15.01
C GLU A 111 6.51 -7.27 -15.55
N LYS A 112 7.17 -6.15 -15.24
CA LYS A 112 8.52 -5.86 -15.72
C LYS A 112 9.60 -6.67 -15.00
N SER A 113 9.47 -6.87 -13.69
CA SER A 113 10.48 -7.55 -12.90
C SER A 113 9.91 -8.07 -11.58
N GLU A 114 9.50 -9.32 -11.56
CA GLU A 114 8.99 -9.97 -10.35
C GLU A 114 9.99 -9.89 -9.17
N LYS A 115 11.28 -10.03 -9.46
CA LYS A 115 12.34 -9.91 -8.44
C LYS A 115 12.44 -8.51 -7.82
N THR A 116 12.05 -7.47 -8.55
CA THR A 116 12.09 -6.07 -8.09
C THR A 116 10.83 -5.72 -7.29
N LEU A 117 9.73 -6.46 -7.48
CA LEU A 117 8.45 -6.14 -6.86
C LEU A 117 8.52 -6.07 -5.33
N LEU A 118 9.06 -7.09 -4.69
CA LEU A 118 9.09 -7.13 -3.22
C LEU A 118 9.98 -6.02 -2.61
N PRO A 119 11.20 -5.75 -3.11
CA PRO A 119 11.98 -4.58 -2.70
C PRO A 119 11.24 -3.24 -2.93
N PHE A 120 10.60 -3.07 -4.08
CA PHE A 120 9.80 -1.88 -4.40
C PHE A 120 8.65 -1.68 -3.40
N LEU A 121 7.88 -2.72 -3.11
CA LEU A 121 6.76 -2.65 -2.16
C LEU A 121 7.25 -2.34 -0.74
N ARG A 122 8.34 -2.96 -0.28
CA ARG A 122 8.91 -2.71 1.05
C ARG A 122 9.29 -1.24 1.23
N GLU A 123 9.99 -0.67 0.26
CA GLU A 123 10.38 0.72 0.30
C GLU A 123 9.18 1.65 0.20
N SER A 124 8.24 1.37 -0.70
CA SER A 124 7.01 2.15 -0.85
C SER A 124 6.22 2.21 0.46
N PHE A 125 6.00 1.07 1.11
CA PHE A 125 5.33 1.02 2.41
C PHE A 125 6.08 1.82 3.47
N GLN A 126 7.40 1.67 3.54
CA GLN A 126 8.22 2.40 4.50
C GLN A 126 8.11 3.91 4.33
N LEU A 127 8.26 4.40 3.10
CA LEU A 127 8.16 5.82 2.78
C LEU A 127 6.74 6.35 3.02
N PHE A 128 5.71 5.62 2.59
CA PHE A 128 4.32 6.02 2.78
C PHE A 128 3.97 6.17 4.27
N TRP A 129 4.29 5.18 5.08
CA TRP A 129 3.98 5.20 6.51
C TRP A 129 4.85 6.15 7.34
N LYS A 130 5.96 6.64 6.78
CA LYS A 130 6.74 7.78 7.28
C LYS A 130 6.25 9.13 6.76
N ARG A 131 5.23 9.17 5.87
CA ARG A 131 4.72 10.36 5.19
C ARG A 131 5.73 11.01 4.23
N GLU A 132 6.58 10.21 3.65
CA GLU A 132 7.64 10.61 2.71
C GLU A 132 7.29 10.26 1.26
N LEU A 133 6.15 9.59 1.01
CA LEU A 133 5.68 9.19 -0.32
C LEU A 133 4.26 9.69 -0.56
N ASP A 134 4.09 10.54 -1.55
CA ASP A 134 2.80 10.94 -2.10
C ASP A 134 2.42 9.98 -3.23
N ILE A 135 1.52 9.04 -2.93
CA ILE A 135 1.09 7.99 -3.88
C ILE A 135 0.14 8.48 -4.97
N GLU A 136 -0.40 9.69 -4.84
CA GLU A 136 -1.26 10.34 -5.85
C GLU A 136 -0.45 11.23 -6.80
N ASN A 137 0.81 11.53 -6.47
CA ASN A 137 1.67 12.34 -7.30
C ASN A 137 2.48 11.48 -8.27
N GLU A 138 2.12 11.57 -9.56
CA GLU A 138 2.76 10.80 -10.61
C GLU A 138 4.29 11.01 -10.66
N LYS A 139 4.77 12.25 -10.55
CA LYS A 139 6.21 12.54 -10.58
C LYS A 139 6.96 11.86 -9.43
N VAL A 140 6.35 11.81 -8.25
CA VAL A 140 6.94 11.15 -7.09
C VAL A 140 7.04 9.64 -7.32
N LEU A 141 6.01 9.03 -7.92
CA LEU A 141 6.02 7.60 -8.26
C LEU A 141 7.02 7.29 -9.38
N LEU A 142 7.12 8.13 -10.41
CA LEU A 142 8.13 7.96 -11.47
C LEU A 142 9.54 7.98 -10.90
N ASN A 143 9.87 8.94 -10.04
CA ASN A 143 11.17 8.99 -9.36
C ASN A 143 11.44 7.74 -8.51
N LEU A 144 10.40 7.19 -7.86
CA LEU A 144 10.54 5.95 -7.11
C LEU A 144 10.80 4.75 -8.04
N ILE A 145 10.12 4.66 -9.18
CA ILE A 145 10.32 3.63 -10.20
C ILE A 145 11.77 3.69 -10.73
N ASP A 146 12.25 4.88 -11.10
CA ASP A 146 13.61 5.09 -11.61
C ASP A 146 14.68 4.68 -10.59
N LYS A 147 14.44 4.89 -9.30
CA LYS A 147 15.33 4.43 -8.23
C LYS A 147 15.56 2.92 -8.25
N PHE A 148 14.59 2.14 -8.70
CA PHE A 148 14.69 0.69 -8.89
C PHE A 148 15.24 0.29 -10.26
N GLN A 149 15.80 1.25 -11.03
CA GLN A 149 16.39 1.03 -12.36
C GLN A 149 15.36 0.47 -13.37
N LEU A 150 14.10 0.84 -13.21
CA LEU A 150 13.04 0.57 -14.16
C LEU A 150 12.74 1.85 -14.95
N ASP A 151 12.40 1.70 -16.23
CA ASP A 151 12.13 2.84 -17.12
C ASP A 151 10.73 3.45 -16.83
N SER A 152 10.71 4.57 -16.12
CA SER A 152 9.45 5.26 -15.77
C SER A 152 8.68 5.77 -16.99
N THR A 153 9.34 5.99 -18.14
CA THR A 153 8.65 6.40 -19.39
C THR A 153 7.84 5.25 -19.98
N ASP A 154 8.32 4.02 -19.82
CA ASP A 154 7.56 2.82 -20.19
C ASP A 154 6.32 2.65 -19.29
N PHE A 155 6.43 2.97 -18.00
CA PHE A 155 5.25 2.98 -17.11
C PHE A 155 4.17 3.96 -17.57
N ILE A 156 4.54 5.18 -18.01
CA ILE A 156 3.58 6.16 -18.52
C ILE A 156 2.84 5.60 -19.74
N SER A 157 3.57 5.01 -20.67
CA SER A 157 3.02 4.39 -21.87
C SER A 157 2.10 3.20 -21.53
N TRP A 158 2.55 2.33 -20.64
CA TRP A 158 1.79 1.18 -20.15
C TRP A 158 0.49 1.63 -19.46
N LYS A 159 0.56 2.62 -18.57
CA LYS A 159 -0.59 3.19 -17.86
C LYS A 159 -1.64 3.73 -18.84
N SER A 160 -1.21 4.46 -19.88
CA SER A 160 -2.11 5.02 -20.89
C SER A 160 -2.86 3.94 -21.68
N ASN A 161 -2.19 2.82 -21.97
CA ASN A 161 -2.78 1.69 -22.68
C ASN A 161 -3.69 0.83 -21.78
N ASN A 162 -3.57 0.95 -20.46
CA ASN A 162 -4.29 0.14 -19.48
C ASN A 162 -5.23 0.96 -18.59
N GLN A 163 -5.73 2.10 -19.07
CA GLN A 163 -6.63 2.99 -18.30
C GLN A 163 -7.93 2.31 -17.83
N ASN A 164 -8.37 1.28 -18.55
CA ASN A 164 -9.58 0.51 -18.22
C ASN A 164 -9.29 -0.74 -17.36
N LEU A 165 -8.09 -0.85 -16.81
CA LEU A 165 -7.72 -1.97 -15.96
C LEU A 165 -8.64 -1.97 -14.73
N SER A 166 -9.45 -3.01 -14.60
CA SER A 166 -10.29 -3.21 -13.42
C SER A 166 -9.39 -3.55 -12.24
N LEU A 167 -9.08 -2.55 -11.42
CA LEU A 167 -8.46 -2.79 -10.12
C LEU A 167 -9.52 -3.43 -9.21
N ILE A 168 -9.12 -4.39 -8.40
CA ILE A 168 -10.05 -4.99 -7.43
C ILE A 168 -10.36 -3.95 -6.36
N HIS A 169 -11.59 -3.45 -6.38
CA HIS A 169 -12.14 -2.54 -5.38
C HIS A 169 -13.05 -3.32 -4.43
N ILE A 170 -12.84 -3.20 -3.15
CA ILE A 170 -13.77 -3.71 -2.11
C ILE A 170 -13.94 -2.67 -1.02
#